data_cc570b2a68b56167dfdb96dbae44e00c
#
_entry.id   cc570b2a68b56167dfdb96dbae44e00c
#
_cell.length_a   1.000
_cell.length_b   1.000
_cell.length_c   1.000
_cell.angle_alpha   90.00
_cell.angle_beta   90.00
_cell.angle_gamma   90.00
#
_symmetry.space_group_name_H-M   'P 1'
#
loop_
_entity.id
_entity.type
_entity.pdbx_description
1 polymer ?
#
loop_
_entity_poly.entity_id
_entity_poly.type
_entity_poly.pdbx_seq_one_letter_code
_entity_poly.pdbx_strand_id
1 'polypeptide(L)'
;VVGVHSMPVIPLITDSTENLTGLIEATREIGADYWLPGTLNLRGLTRGMFFDCVRQNFPDAEAGLARLYASGHLDREYRRMLYEKIRALTAFYGVSTDYHRKLREWEEQTRGTQLSLF
;
A
#
# COMPACT_ATOMS: atom_id res chain seq x y z
N VAL A 1 17.05 6.71 4.27
CA VAL A 1 15.60 6.56 4.33
C VAL A 1 15.21 5.19 3.81
N VAL A 2 14.51 4.43 4.64
CA VAL A 2 14.05 3.07 4.32
C VAL A 2 12.55 3.00 4.47
N GLY A 3 11.88 2.43 3.50
CA GLY A 3 10.44 2.26 3.52
C GLY A 3 9.99 0.87 3.08
N VAL A 4 8.77 0.54 3.44
CA VAL A 4 8.11 -0.68 3.01
C VAL A 4 7.05 -0.32 1.97
N HIS A 5 7.12 -0.98 0.81
CA HIS A 5 6.17 -0.78 -0.27
C HIS A 5 5.26 -2.02 -0.37
N SER A 6 3.98 -1.83 -0.11
CA SER A 6 2.97 -2.88 -0.27
C SER A 6 2.19 -2.62 -1.55
N MET A 7 2.78 -2.99 -2.66
CA MET A 7 2.23 -2.74 -3.99
C MET A 7 2.22 -4.02 -4.82
N PRO A 8 1.06 -4.53 -5.17
CA PRO A 8 -0.25 -3.93 -4.88
C PRO A 8 -0.90 -4.47 -3.59
N VAL A 9 -1.76 -3.67 -2.98
CA VAL A 9 -2.79 -4.15 -2.05
C VAL A 9 -3.95 -4.64 -2.91
N ILE A 10 -4.32 -5.90 -2.78
CA ILE A 10 -5.34 -6.52 -3.62
C ILE A 10 -6.68 -6.53 -2.89
N PRO A 11 -7.69 -5.78 -3.40
CA PRO A 11 -9.03 -5.77 -2.81
C PRO A 11 -9.59 -7.18 -2.61
N LEU A 12 -10.32 -7.40 -1.52
CA LEU A 12 -10.96 -8.66 -1.14
C LEU A 12 -10.01 -9.82 -0.82
N ILE A 13 -8.71 -9.66 -1.05
CA ILE A 13 -7.71 -10.71 -0.78
C ILE A 13 -6.71 -10.26 0.28
N THR A 14 -6.06 -9.11 0.09
CA THR A 14 -5.01 -8.64 1.01
C THR A 14 -5.36 -7.34 1.73
N ASP A 15 -6.56 -6.81 1.57
CA ASP A 15 -6.96 -5.52 2.13
C ASP A 15 -7.76 -5.63 3.43
N SER A 16 -7.78 -6.80 4.07
CA SER A 16 -8.44 -6.96 5.36
C SER A 16 -7.76 -6.08 6.42
N THR A 17 -8.54 -5.67 7.42
CA THR A 17 -8.01 -4.89 8.53
C THR A 17 -6.86 -5.63 9.23
N GLU A 18 -6.99 -6.94 9.42
CA GLU A 18 -5.94 -7.77 10.01
C GLU A 18 -4.64 -7.76 9.20
N ASN A 19 -4.75 -7.93 7.88
CA ASN A 19 -3.57 -7.97 7.01
C ASN A 19 -2.88 -6.60 6.94
N LEU A 20 -3.65 -5.53 6.78
CA LEU A 20 -3.12 -4.17 6.76
C LEU A 20 -2.47 -3.80 8.10
N THR A 21 -3.11 -4.14 9.20
CA THR A 21 -2.57 -3.92 10.54
C THR A 21 -1.25 -4.66 10.72
N GLY A 22 -1.18 -5.92 10.31
CA GLY A 22 0.06 -6.71 10.39
C GLY A 22 1.20 -6.09 9.61
N LEU A 23 0.95 -5.59 8.40
CA LEU A 23 1.95 -4.91 7.58
C LEU A 23 2.43 -3.60 8.22
N ILE A 24 1.51 -2.82 8.76
CA ILE A 24 1.81 -1.55 9.42
C ILE A 24 2.61 -1.78 10.71
N GLU A 25 2.19 -2.73 11.53
CA GLU A 25 2.93 -3.10 12.75
C GLU A 25 4.33 -3.61 12.43
N ALA A 26 4.48 -4.47 11.44
CA ALA A 26 5.79 -4.96 11.01
C ALA A 26 6.69 -3.83 10.52
N THR A 27 6.14 -2.87 9.77
CA THR A 27 6.85 -1.67 9.33
C THR A 27 7.36 -0.85 10.52
N ARG A 28 6.51 -0.67 11.52
CA ARG A 28 6.86 0.04 12.75
C ARG A 28 7.95 -0.68 13.53
N GLU A 29 7.83 -1.99 13.70
CA GLU A 29 8.78 -2.81 14.47
C GLU A 29 10.19 -2.79 13.90
N ILE A 30 10.34 -2.83 12.58
CA ILE A 30 11.65 -2.75 11.93
C ILE A 30 12.24 -1.34 11.89
N GLY A 31 11.50 -0.34 12.34
CA GLY A 31 11.96 1.05 12.34
C GLY A 31 12.02 1.68 10.96
N ALA A 32 11.25 1.22 9.99
CA ALA A 32 11.20 1.84 8.68
C ALA A 32 10.61 3.26 8.76
N ASP A 33 11.06 4.13 7.87
CA ASP A 33 10.68 5.54 7.88
C ASP A 33 9.27 5.79 7.36
N TYR A 34 8.80 4.92 6.47
CA TYR A 34 7.46 5.06 5.87
C TYR A 34 6.91 3.72 5.37
N TRP A 35 5.61 3.69 5.15
CA TRP A 35 4.90 2.57 4.50
C TRP A 35 4.07 3.12 3.35
N LEU A 36 4.26 2.58 2.15
CA LEU A 36 3.62 3.05 0.93
C LEU A 36 2.74 1.94 0.34
N PRO A 37 1.42 2.01 0.51
CA PRO A 37 0.50 1.10 -0.15
C PRO A 37 0.14 1.59 -1.55
N GLY A 38 -0.14 0.67 -2.45
CA GLY A 38 -0.65 0.99 -3.77
C GLY A 38 -1.72 0.01 -4.20
N THR A 39 -2.70 0.45 -4.96
CA THR A 39 -3.77 -0.39 -5.49
C THR A 39 -3.38 -1.03 -6.81
N LEU A 40 -3.99 -2.19 -7.09
CA LEU A 40 -3.77 -2.92 -8.33
C LEU A 40 -4.51 -2.27 -9.49
N ASN A 41 -3.85 -2.18 -10.65
CA ASN A 41 -4.47 -1.83 -11.92
C ASN A 41 -4.44 -3.05 -12.83
N LEU A 42 -5.56 -3.34 -13.48
CA LEU A 42 -5.73 -4.53 -14.32
C LEU A 42 -6.00 -4.14 -15.77
N ARG A 43 -5.00 -4.29 -16.63
CA ARG A 43 -5.09 -3.98 -18.05
C ARG A 43 -4.43 -5.05 -18.91
N GLY A 44 -4.94 -5.23 -20.14
CA GLY A 44 -4.35 -6.09 -21.13
C GLY A 44 -4.24 -7.57 -20.71
N LEU A 45 -3.13 -8.20 -21.06
CA LEU A 45 -2.88 -9.62 -20.75
C LEU A 45 -2.77 -9.89 -19.24
N THR A 46 -2.30 -8.93 -18.47
CA THR A 46 -2.18 -9.05 -17.02
C THR A 46 -3.55 -9.32 -16.37
N ARG A 47 -4.61 -8.70 -16.89
CA ARG A 47 -5.97 -8.91 -16.40
C ARG A 47 -6.40 -10.37 -16.49
N GLY A 48 -6.20 -10.98 -17.66
CA GLY A 48 -6.55 -12.39 -17.88
C GLY A 48 -5.79 -13.32 -16.96
N MET A 49 -4.49 -13.15 -16.87
CA MET A 49 -3.60 -13.94 -16.01
C MET A 49 -3.98 -13.80 -14.53
N PHE A 50 -4.29 -12.58 -14.09
CA PHE A 50 -4.71 -12.32 -12.73
C PHE A 50 -6.02 -13.05 -12.39
N PHE A 51 -7.04 -12.94 -13.24
CA PHE A 51 -8.31 -13.60 -13.00
C PHE A 51 -8.20 -15.13 -13.07
N ASP A 52 -7.34 -15.67 -13.91
CA ASP A 52 -7.06 -17.11 -13.91
C ASP A 52 -6.48 -17.56 -12.57
N CYS A 53 -5.54 -16.81 -12.02
CA CYS A 53 -4.97 -17.09 -10.71
C CYS A 53 -6.01 -16.97 -9.58
N VAL A 54 -6.85 -15.95 -9.61
CA VAL A 54 -7.94 -15.76 -8.64
C VAL A 54 -8.91 -16.93 -8.68
N ARG A 55 -9.30 -17.36 -9.88
CA ARG A 55 -10.22 -18.47 -10.06
C ARG A 55 -9.70 -19.76 -9.47
N GLN A 56 -8.40 -20.00 -9.57
CA GLN A 56 -7.74 -21.19 -9.03
C GLN A 56 -7.52 -21.14 -7.53
N ASN A 57 -7.15 -19.98 -6.99
CA ASN A 57 -6.69 -19.87 -5.59
C ASN A 57 -7.68 -19.14 -4.65
N PHE A 58 -8.49 -18.23 -5.19
CA PHE A 58 -9.43 -17.41 -4.43
C PHE A 58 -10.79 -17.32 -5.16
N PRO A 59 -11.44 -18.45 -5.46
CA PRO A 59 -12.64 -18.45 -6.31
C PRO A 59 -13.78 -17.61 -5.74
N ASP A 60 -13.88 -17.48 -4.41
CA ASP A 60 -14.93 -16.70 -3.77
C ASP A 60 -14.77 -15.19 -4.00
N ALA A 61 -13.57 -14.73 -4.33
CA ALA A 61 -13.29 -13.32 -4.60
C ALA A 61 -13.49 -12.92 -6.06
N GLU A 62 -13.63 -13.88 -6.98
CA GLU A 62 -13.68 -13.62 -8.43
C GLU A 62 -14.79 -12.65 -8.82
N ALA A 63 -16.02 -12.92 -8.42
CA ALA A 63 -17.18 -12.10 -8.79
C ALA A 63 -17.06 -10.66 -8.25
N GLY A 64 -16.62 -10.51 -7.00
CA GLY A 64 -16.40 -9.20 -6.37
C GLY A 64 -15.31 -8.41 -7.08
N LEU A 65 -14.19 -9.05 -7.39
CA LEU A 65 -13.08 -8.42 -8.12
C LEU A 65 -13.48 -8.02 -9.53
N ALA A 66 -14.26 -8.86 -10.23
CA ALA A 66 -14.75 -8.51 -11.56
C ALA A 66 -15.61 -7.25 -11.55
N ARG A 67 -16.44 -7.07 -10.53
CA ARG A 67 -17.25 -5.84 -10.36
C ARG A 67 -16.39 -4.64 -10.04
N LEU A 68 -15.43 -4.77 -9.12
CA LEU A 68 -14.56 -3.67 -8.70
C LEU A 68 -13.63 -3.18 -9.81
N TYR A 69 -13.26 -4.06 -10.73
CA TYR A 69 -12.35 -3.75 -11.84
C TYR A 69 -13.04 -3.76 -13.21
N ALA A 70 -14.33 -3.53 -13.26
CA ALA A 70 -15.08 -3.54 -14.52
C ALA A 70 -14.51 -2.60 -15.58
N SER A 71 -13.93 -1.45 -15.16
CA SER A 71 -13.32 -0.47 -16.05
C SER A 71 -11.81 -0.67 -16.26
N GLY A 72 -11.21 -1.68 -15.63
CA GLY A 72 -9.75 -1.86 -15.59
C GLY A 72 -9.07 -1.15 -14.43
N HIS A 73 -9.73 -0.17 -13.83
CA HIS A 73 -9.30 0.53 -12.62
C HIS A 73 -10.17 0.10 -11.46
N LEU A 74 -9.61 0.22 -10.25
CA LEU A 74 -10.39 -0.04 -9.04
C LEU A 74 -11.55 0.94 -8.93
N ASP A 75 -12.73 0.44 -8.56
CA ASP A 75 -13.92 1.26 -8.31
C ASP A 75 -13.57 2.44 -7.38
N ARG A 76 -13.99 3.64 -7.77
CA ARG A 76 -13.63 4.89 -7.07
C ARG A 76 -14.07 4.90 -5.62
N GLU A 77 -15.30 4.47 -5.36
CA GLU A 77 -15.86 4.46 -4.00
C GLU A 77 -15.14 3.46 -3.11
N TYR A 78 -14.87 2.26 -3.62
CA TYR A 78 -14.11 1.25 -2.90
C TYR A 78 -12.70 1.74 -2.58
N ARG A 79 -12.03 2.37 -3.55
CA ARG A 79 -10.71 2.96 -3.37
C ARG A 79 -10.71 4.02 -2.28
N ARG A 80 -11.71 4.89 -2.26
CA ARG A 80 -11.86 5.92 -1.24
C ARG A 80 -11.98 5.31 0.16
N MET A 81 -12.84 4.31 0.32
CA MET A 81 -13.02 3.59 1.58
C MET A 81 -11.75 2.90 2.04
N LEU A 82 -11.04 2.25 1.10
CA LEU A 82 -9.77 1.57 1.41
C LEU A 82 -8.71 2.55 1.91
N TYR A 83 -8.53 3.68 1.23
CA TYR A 83 -7.56 4.69 1.64
C TYR A 83 -7.94 5.40 2.94
N GLU A 84 -9.23 5.58 3.23
CA GLU A 84 -9.68 6.07 4.52
C GLU A 84 -9.30 5.10 5.65
N LYS A 85 -9.53 3.81 5.45
CA LYS A 85 -9.11 2.77 6.39
C LYS A 85 -7.59 2.77 6.61
N ILE A 86 -6.82 2.86 5.53
CA ILE A 86 -5.36 2.94 5.59
C ILE A 86 -4.91 4.17 6.39
N ARG A 87 -5.50 5.34 6.14
CA ARG A 87 -5.17 6.57 6.87
C ARG A 87 -5.45 6.43 8.37
N ALA A 88 -6.60 5.86 8.72
CA ALA A 88 -6.95 5.64 10.12
C ALA A 88 -5.97 4.70 10.81
N LEU A 89 -5.61 3.59 10.17
CA LEU A 89 -4.67 2.62 10.73
C LEU A 89 -3.26 3.18 10.86
N THR A 90 -2.75 3.87 9.85
CA THR A 90 -1.42 4.47 9.89
C THR A 90 -1.31 5.57 10.94
N ALA A 91 -2.36 6.37 11.11
CA ALA A 91 -2.42 7.39 12.17
C ALA A 91 -2.39 6.74 13.55
N PHE A 92 -3.17 5.67 13.75
CA PHE A 92 -3.22 4.96 15.03
C PHE A 92 -1.87 4.36 15.43
N TYR A 93 -1.17 3.75 14.47
CA TYR A 93 0.13 3.11 14.72
C TYR A 93 1.32 4.06 14.59
N GLY A 94 1.10 5.32 14.21
CA GLY A 94 2.15 6.31 14.08
C GLY A 94 3.14 6.04 12.95
N VAL A 95 2.67 5.43 11.85
CA VAL A 95 3.48 5.13 10.66
C VAL A 95 3.22 6.17 9.59
N SER A 96 4.28 6.75 9.02
CA SER A 96 4.15 7.74 7.94
C SER A 96 3.87 7.06 6.60
N THR A 97 3.03 7.68 5.79
CA THR A 97 2.84 7.33 4.38
C THR A 97 3.42 8.39 3.46
N ASP A 98 4.12 9.38 4.00
CA ASP A 98 4.68 10.50 3.25
C ASP A 98 6.18 10.32 3.03
N TYR A 99 6.53 9.66 1.94
CA TYR A 99 7.91 9.45 1.51
C TYR A 99 8.65 10.79 1.32
N HIS A 100 8.01 11.75 0.67
CA HIS A 100 8.65 13.02 0.34
C HIS A 100 9.00 13.83 1.58
N ARG A 101 8.13 13.85 2.58
CA ARG A 101 8.42 14.50 3.85
C ARG A 101 9.60 13.84 4.55
N LYS A 102 9.62 12.52 4.62
CA LYS A 102 10.70 11.76 5.25
C LYS A 102 12.04 11.97 4.55
N LEU A 103 12.01 12.03 3.22
CA LEU A 103 13.21 12.30 2.44
C LEU A 103 13.76 13.71 2.73
N ARG A 104 12.89 14.71 2.77
CA ARG A 104 13.30 16.08 3.10
C ARG A 104 13.91 16.18 4.50
N GLU A 105 13.27 15.56 5.50
CA GLU A 105 13.78 15.53 6.87
C GLU A 105 15.18 14.91 6.92
N TRP A 106 15.38 13.81 6.21
CA TRP A 106 16.68 13.14 6.12
C TRP A 106 17.72 14.02 5.42
N GLU A 107 17.39 14.65 4.32
CA GLU A 107 18.29 15.56 3.60
C GLU A 107 18.73 16.73 4.46
N GLU A 108 17.83 17.33 5.21
CA GLU A 108 18.14 18.43 6.13
C GLU A 108 19.11 18.00 7.23
N GLN A 109 18.88 16.85 7.85
CA GLN A 109 19.76 16.29 8.89
C GLN A 109 21.14 15.96 8.33
N THR A 110 21.19 15.32 7.15
CA THR A 110 22.45 14.92 6.50
C THR A 110 23.25 16.15 6.04
N ARG A 111 22.58 17.17 5.51
CA ARG A 111 23.21 18.41 5.09
C ARG A 111 23.90 19.11 6.28
N GLY A 112 23.24 19.20 7.43
CA GLY A 112 23.82 19.74 8.65
C GLY A 112 25.07 18.99 9.08
N THR A 113 25.06 17.67 9.01
CA THR A 113 26.21 16.81 9.32
C THR A 113 27.36 17.02 8.34
N GLN A 114 27.09 17.10 7.05
CA GLN A 114 28.13 17.36 6.03
C GLN A 114 28.79 18.71 6.21
N LEU A 115 28.03 19.75 6.51
CA LEU A 115 28.58 21.09 6.78
C LEU A 115 29.50 21.13 8.00
N SER A 116 29.26 20.28 8.99
CA SER A 116 30.11 20.19 10.18
C SER A 116 31.42 19.46 9.93
N LEU A 117 31.55 18.68 8.86
CA LEU A 117 32.76 17.95 8.46
C LEU A 117 33.71 18.79 7.63
N PHE A 118 33.25 19.87 7.08
CA PHE A 118 34.03 20.78 6.24
C PHE A 118 34.21 22.15 6.93
#